data_8616c5e22f44a5e170648b682fa00fe4
#
_entry.id   8616c5e22f44a5e170648b682fa00fe4
#
_cell.length_a   1.000
_cell.length_b   1.000
_cell.length_c   1.000
_cell.angle_alpha   90.00
_cell.angle_beta   90.00
_cell.angle_gamma   90.00
#
_symmetry.space_group_name_H-M   'P 1'
#
loop_
_entity.id
_entity.type
_entity.pdbx_description
1 polymer ?
#
loop_
_entity_poly.entity_id
_entity_poly.type
_entity_poly.pdbx_seq_one_letter_code
_entity_poly.pdbx_strand_id
1 'polypeptide(L)'
;ITPAHQTGDRFRRSLELQRLQHLEKLHLAAEDGPGVWQLKEGWQTALKAMGRRGDIVRTLAAGLEPGETARGVRFFEERPRDAKAVTGLVISSGADDELRSTRFLLVEDLDGTRWHVSATDMEPGGIPPRGAIVEIASAQPMPRASDKVIARIAGQTGGYYSSALHAEADPTASHNYREAHKRRLEALRRAGLVTRRADGIWEIGDDYLSKASEFEARKGGGVKVTVRSWMTLEAQIEARTDTWLDQQDLSTGVGSERMCKARDARCAFLRREGLIGEGEDRLSETARNRLRMMELKRAATKEGARSGRNHVELTKGDSFEGKFEKTVDLASGRMALIGNQKAFALVPWRPDLERQRGRSLMIEQRAKGLSWSFPSGRARGLSR
;
A
#
# COMPACT_ATOMS: atom_id res chain seq x y z
N ILE A 1 -40.42 -0.78 -15.42
CA ILE A 1 -41.03 -0.18 -14.20
C ILE A 1 -42.00 0.89 -14.65
N THR A 2 -43.22 0.86 -14.15
CA THR A 2 -44.21 1.91 -14.37
C THR A 2 -44.33 2.71 -13.07
N PRO A 3 -44.24 4.06 -13.08
CA PRO A 3 -44.46 4.85 -11.89
C PRO A 3 -45.83 4.56 -11.31
N ALA A 4 -45.92 4.38 -10.00
CA ALA A 4 -47.11 3.88 -9.30
C ALA A 4 -48.38 4.68 -9.66
N HIS A 5 -49.40 3.99 -10.16
CA HIS A 5 -50.69 4.54 -10.51
C HIS A 5 -51.60 4.74 -9.30
N GLN A 6 -51.13 4.49 -8.08
CA GLN A 6 -51.97 4.62 -6.89
C GLN A 6 -52.08 6.08 -6.44
N THR A 7 -53.33 6.50 -6.47
CA THR A 7 -53.95 7.68 -5.96
C THR A 7 -53.34 8.22 -4.68
N GLY A 8 -52.81 9.44 -4.77
CA GLY A 8 -52.60 10.27 -3.60
C GLY A 8 -51.32 11.10 -3.57
N ASP A 9 -50.25 10.68 -4.18
CA ASP A 9 -48.98 11.37 -4.01
C ASP A 9 -48.40 11.85 -5.34
N ARG A 10 -48.91 12.97 -5.85
CA ARG A 10 -48.37 13.67 -7.05
C ARG A 10 -46.88 14.01 -6.88
N PHE A 11 -46.46 14.25 -5.66
CA PHE A 11 -45.09 14.61 -5.33
C PHE A 11 -44.16 13.37 -5.51
N ARG A 12 -44.57 12.24 -4.99
CA ARG A 12 -43.84 10.99 -5.11
C ARG A 12 -43.66 10.55 -6.58
N ARG A 13 -44.76 10.67 -7.33
CA ARG A 13 -44.75 10.36 -8.77
C ARG A 13 -43.80 11.30 -9.55
N SER A 14 -43.78 12.58 -9.21
CA SER A 14 -42.86 13.55 -9.80
C SER A 14 -41.42 13.22 -9.50
N LEU A 15 -41.10 12.83 -8.26
CA LEU A 15 -39.75 12.40 -7.86
C LEU A 15 -39.30 11.12 -8.57
N GLU A 16 -40.19 10.14 -8.69
CA GLU A 16 -39.89 8.88 -9.40
C GLU A 16 -39.60 9.14 -10.88
N LEU A 17 -40.40 9.99 -11.52
CA LEU A 17 -40.20 10.36 -12.91
C LEU A 17 -38.87 11.12 -13.13
N GLN A 18 -38.57 12.10 -12.27
CA GLN A 18 -37.33 12.86 -12.32
C GLN A 18 -36.13 11.92 -12.12
N ARG A 19 -36.26 10.93 -11.25
CA ARG A 19 -35.22 9.94 -11.02
C ARG A 19 -35.00 9.03 -12.22
N LEU A 20 -36.07 8.58 -12.88
CA LEU A 20 -35.98 7.78 -14.11
C LEU A 20 -35.36 8.58 -15.25
N GLN A 21 -35.78 9.83 -15.47
CA GLN A 21 -35.16 10.74 -16.44
C GLN A 21 -33.68 11.00 -16.15
N HIS A 22 -33.30 11.11 -14.86
CA HIS A 22 -31.89 11.22 -14.49
C HIS A 22 -31.10 9.95 -14.82
N LEU A 23 -31.65 8.77 -14.54
CA LEU A 23 -31.05 7.49 -14.93
C LEU A 23 -30.92 7.33 -16.43
N GLU A 24 -31.89 7.84 -17.21
CA GLU A 24 -31.82 7.85 -18.68
C GLU A 24 -30.65 8.73 -19.17
N LYS A 25 -30.48 9.93 -18.62
CA LYS A 25 -29.31 10.80 -18.92
C LYS A 25 -27.97 10.14 -18.61
N LEU A 26 -27.96 9.21 -17.65
CA LEU A 26 -26.79 8.40 -17.30
C LEU A 26 -26.69 7.11 -18.11
N HIS A 27 -27.60 6.90 -19.09
CA HIS A 27 -27.69 5.67 -19.89
C HIS A 27 -27.92 4.40 -19.06
N LEU A 28 -28.55 4.51 -17.89
CA LEU A 28 -28.91 3.42 -16.98
C LEU A 28 -30.39 3.02 -17.06
N ALA A 29 -31.19 3.82 -17.73
CA ALA A 29 -32.59 3.56 -18.03
C ALA A 29 -32.90 3.98 -19.45
N ALA A 30 -33.97 3.42 -20.03
CA ALA A 30 -34.55 3.86 -21.30
C ALA A 30 -36.06 3.82 -21.18
N GLU A 31 -36.80 4.77 -21.81
CA GLU A 31 -38.24 4.73 -21.91
C GLU A 31 -38.62 3.81 -23.07
N ASP A 32 -39.36 2.71 -22.77
CA ASP A 32 -39.77 1.65 -23.71
C ASP A 32 -41.27 1.78 -24.07
N GLY A 33 -41.77 3.01 -24.00
CA GLY A 33 -43.16 3.38 -24.27
C GLY A 33 -43.68 4.42 -23.27
N PRO A 34 -44.79 5.11 -23.57
CA PRO A 34 -45.24 6.21 -22.74
C PRO A 34 -45.40 5.85 -21.27
N GLY A 35 -44.51 6.32 -20.43
CA GLY A 35 -44.48 6.09 -18.98
C GLY A 35 -44.01 4.68 -18.57
N VAL A 36 -43.42 3.89 -19.48
CA VAL A 36 -42.85 2.57 -19.19
C VAL A 36 -41.32 2.65 -19.33
N TRP A 37 -40.61 2.31 -18.25
CA TRP A 37 -39.17 2.44 -18.21
C TRP A 37 -38.48 1.07 -18.05
N GLN A 38 -37.47 0.81 -18.86
CA GLN A 38 -36.59 -0.33 -18.72
C GLN A 38 -35.28 0.09 -18.07
N LEU A 39 -34.96 -0.55 -16.95
CA LEU A 39 -33.68 -0.33 -16.26
C LEU A 39 -32.61 -1.30 -16.80
N LYS A 40 -31.43 -0.80 -17.08
CA LYS A 40 -30.30 -1.61 -17.55
C LYS A 40 -29.88 -2.60 -16.47
N GLU A 41 -29.50 -3.80 -16.86
CA GLU A 41 -28.95 -4.77 -15.92
C GLU A 41 -27.74 -4.18 -15.20
N GLY A 42 -27.67 -4.37 -13.87
CA GLY A 42 -26.59 -3.82 -13.07
C GLY A 42 -26.62 -2.28 -12.82
N TRP A 43 -27.72 -1.59 -13.17
CA TRP A 43 -27.84 -0.13 -13.02
C TRP A 43 -27.51 0.36 -11.61
N GLN A 44 -27.89 -0.37 -10.56
CA GLN A 44 -27.57 0.01 -9.17
C GLN A 44 -26.09 0.03 -8.89
N THR A 45 -25.36 -0.96 -9.40
CA THR A 45 -23.90 -1.06 -9.27
C THR A 45 -23.20 0.05 -10.03
N ALA A 46 -23.66 0.33 -11.26
CA ALA A 46 -23.15 1.42 -12.08
C ALA A 46 -23.41 2.78 -11.43
N LEU A 47 -24.62 3.01 -10.90
CA LEU A 47 -24.94 4.27 -10.21
C LEU A 47 -24.11 4.47 -8.93
N LYS A 48 -23.89 3.41 -8.15
CA LYS A 48 -22.99 3.45 -6.98
C LYS A 48 -21.55 3.78 -7.37
N ALA A 49 -21.07 3.17 -8.47
CA ALA A 49 -19.73 3.46 -8.99
C ALA A 49 -19.59 4.91 -9.45
N MET A 50 -20.60 5.47 -10.14
CA MET A 50 -20.62 6.86 -10.55
C MET A 50 -20.65 7.83 -9.35
N GLY A 51 -21.46 7.53 -8.33
CA GLY A 51 -21.51 8.31 -7.10
C GLY A 51 -20.16 8.34 -6.39
N ARG A 52 -19.53 7.16 -6.24
CA ARG A 52 -18.18 7.04 -5.67
C ARG A 52 -17.15 7.84 -6.45
N ARG A 53 -17.16 7.81 -7.78
CA ARG A 53 -16.26 8.64 -8.60
C ARG A 53 -16.47 10.15 -8.37
N GLY A 54 -17.74 10.59 -8.28
CA GLY A 54 -18.06 11.99 -7.99
C GLY A 54 -17.55 12.44 -6.63
N ASP A 55 -17.64 11.59 -5.61
CA ASP A 55 -17.14 11.87 -4.27
C ASP A 55 -15.61 11.89 -4.25
N ILE A 56 -14.95 10.93 -4.92
CA ILE A 56 -13.50 10.91 -5.09
C ILE A 56 -13.01 12.19 -5.77
N VAL A 57 -13.63 12.60 -6.88
CA VAL A 57 -13.22 13.81 -7.61
C VAL A 57 -13.38 15.07 -6.73
N ARG A 58 -14.43 15.15 -5.91
CA ARG A 58 -14.62 16.26 -4.93
C ARG A 58 -13.53 16.25 -3.85
N THR A 59 -13.23 15.10 -3.30
CA THR A 59 -12.17 14.94 -2.28
C THR A 59 -10.79 15.28 -2.86
N LEU A 60 -10.52 14.85 -4.08
CA LEU A 60 -9.29 15.20 -4.79
C LEU A 60 -9.18 16.71 -5.02
N ALA A 61 -10.27 17.35 -5.48
CA ALA A 61 -10.29 18.80 -5.72
C ALA A 61 -10.01 19.60 -4.45
N ALA A 62 -10.49 19.13 -3.30
CA ALA A 62 -10.24 19.77 -2.00
C ALA A 62 -8.80 19.62 -1.50
N GLY A 63 -8.06 18.59 -1.96
CA GLY A 63 -6.66 18.32 -1.57
C GLY A 63 -5.61 18.84 -2.55
N LEU A 64 -6.01 19.50 -3.64
CA LEU A 64 -5.12 20.05 -4.65
C LEU A 64 -4.71 21.48 -4.32
N GLU A 65 -3.52 21.88 -4.77
CA GLU A 65 -3.04 23.27 -4.66
C GLU A 65 -3.82 24.22 -5.59
N PRO A 66 -3.84 25.54 -5.29
CA PRO A 66 -4.42 26.53 -6.18
C PRO A 66 -3.83 26.45 -7.59
N GLY A 67 -4.69 26.26 -8.59
CA GLY A 67 -4.30 26.10 -10.00
C GLY A 67 -4.22 24.63 -10.47
N GLU A 68 -4.21 23.67 -9.58
CA GLU A 68 -4.32 22.24 -9.94
C GLU A 68 -5.79 21.83 -10.16
N THR A 69 -6.04 20.92 -11.07
CA THR A 69 -7.40 20.44 -11.38
C THR A 69 -7.52 18.94 -11.24
N ALA A 70 -8.63 18.46 -10.73
CA ALA A 70 -8.97 17.04 -10.70
C ALA A 70 -9.46 16.49 -12.06
N ARG A 71 -9.53 17.35 -13.10
CA ARG A 71 -9.94 16.91 -14.44
C ARG A 71 -8.89 16.00 -15.05
N GLY A 72 -9.33 14.95 -15.73
CA GLY A 72 -8.44 14.01 -16.42
C GLY A 72 -7.80 12.96 -15.52
N VAL A 73 -8.19 12.87 -14.25
CA VAL A 73 -7.74 11.78 -13.37
C VAL A 73 -8.30 10.45 -13.86
N ARG A 74 -7.41 9.47 -14.05
CA ARG A 74 -7.75 8.09 -14.39
C ARG A 74 -7.72 7.22 -13.15
N PHE A 75 -8.48 6.15 -13.16
CA PHE A 75 -8.51 5.19 -12.06
C PHE A 75 -7.57 4.03 -12.38
N PHE A 76 -6.63 3.75 -11.49
CA PHE A 76 -5.61 2.71 -11.73
C PHE A 76 -6.24 1.31 -11.82
N GLU A 77 -7.33 1.08 -11.08
CA GLU A 77 -8.08 -0.19 -11.07
C GLU A 77 -8.75 -0.53 -12.41
N GLU A 78 -8.89 0.46 -13.31
CA GLU A 78 -9.47 0.28 -14.65
C GLU A 78 -8.43 -0.16 -15.69
N ARG A 79 -7.15 -0.20 -15.31
CA ARG A 79 -6.08 -0.65 -16.21
C ARG A 79 -6.12 -2.17 -16.39
N PRO A 80 -5.71 -2.67 -17.57
CA PRO A 80 -5.46 -4.09 -17.77
C PRO A 80 -4.47 -4.61 -16.70
N ARG A 81 -4.73 -5.81 -16.18
CA ARG A 81 -3.90 -6.40 -15.10
C ARG A 81 -2.47 -6.71 -15.52
N ASP A 82 -2.23 -6.91 -16.78
CA ASP A 82 -0.93 -7.14 -17.42
C ASP A 82 -0.21 -5.85 -17.80
N ALA A 83 -0.85 -4.68 -17.57
CA ALA A 83 -0.24 -3.40 -17.86
C ALA A 83 1.02 -3.20 -17.00
N LYS A 84 2.05 -2.59 -17.59
CA LYS A 84 3.32 -2.27 -16.92
C LYS A 84 3.07 -1.44 -15.67
N ALA A 85 3.93 -1.59 -14.66
CA ALA A 85 3.93 -0.74 -13.48
C ALA A 85 4.04 0.74 -13.85
N VAL A 86 3.43 1.60 -13.05
CA VAL A 86 3.47 3.05 -13.19
C VAL A 86 4.35 3.62 -12.09
N THR A 87 5.36 4.38 -12.48
CA THR A 87 6.18 5.15 -11.54
C THR A 87 5.78 6.60 -11.61
N GLY A 88 5.62 7.25 -10.46
CA GLY A 88 5.21 8.65 -10.43
C GLY A 88 5.34 9.30 -9.06
N LEU A 89 4.98 10.58 -9.01
CA LEU A 89 4.97 11.40 -7.80
C LEU A 89 3.63 11.32 -7.09
N VAL A 90 3.66 11.21 -5.78
CA VAL A 90 2.47 11.41 -4.95
C VAL A 90 2.10 12.89 -4.93
N ILE A 91 0.96 13.23 -5.50
CA ILE A 91 0.42 14.60 -5.50
C ILE A 91 -0.41 14.84 -4.25
N SER A 92 -1.23 13.85 -3.88
CA SER A 92 -2.10 13.92 -2.71
C SER A 92 -2.39 12.53 -2.17
N SER A 93 -2.78 12.44 -0.91
CA SER A 93 -3.24 11.20 -0.28
C SER A 93 -4.31 11.51 0.75
N GLY A 94 -5.22 10.58 0.98
CA GLY A 94 -6.30 10.76 1.94
C GLY A 94 -7.08 9.49 2.22
N ALA A 95 -8.18 9.64 2.96
CA ALA A 95 -9.17 8.58 3.14
C ALA A 95 -10.05 8.49 1.90
N ASP A 96 -10.20 7.28 1.35
CA ASP A 96 -11.07 6.99 0.20
C ASP A 96 -12.48 6.63 0.70
N ASP A 97 -12.55 5.83 1.77
CA ASP A 97 -13.79 5.44 2.45
C ASP A 97 -13.48 5.22 3.94
N GLU A 98 -13.98 6.11 4.79
CA GLU A 98 -13.77 6.03 6.24
C GLU A 98 -14.38 4.76 6.83
N LEU A 99 -15.52 4.30 6.29
CA LEU A 99 -16.20 3.09 6.75
C LEU A 99 -15.44 1.82 6.41
N ARG A 100 -14.65 1.86 5.32
CA ARG A 100 -13.85 0.72 4.84
C ARG A 100 -12.39 0.81 5.21
N SER A 101 -11.96 1.90 5.83
CA SER A 101 -10.55 2.20 6.12
C SER A 101 -9.68 2.12 4.86
N THR A 102 -10.25 2.43 3.69
CA THR A 102 -9.50 2.52 2.45
C THR A 102 -8.89 3.90 2.31
N ARG A 103 -7.69 3.94 1.76
CA ARG A 103 -6.95 5.15 1.48
C ARG A 103 -6.73 5.29 -0.01
N PHE A 104 -6.56 6.52 -0.48
CA PHE A 104 -6.16 6.77 -1.86
C PHE A 104 -4.82 7.47 -1.93
N LEU A 105 -4.16 7.29 -3.07
CA LEU A 105 -3.08 8.14 -3.54
C LEU A 105 -3.51 8.75 -4.87
N LEU A 106 -3.24 10.03 -5.05
CA LEU A 106 -3.22 10.67 -6.36
C LEU A 106 -1.76 10.72 -6.81
N VAL A 107 -1.46 10.06 -7.91
CA VAL A 107 -0.09 9.93 -8.42
C VAL A 107 -0.02 10.48 -9.83
N GLU A 108 0.92 11.37 -10.08
CA GLU A 108 1.26 11.84 -11.43
C GLU A 108 2.42 11.00 -11.95
N ASP A 109 2.18 10.26 -13.04
CA ASP A 109 3.22 9.45 -13.65
C ASP A 109 4.24 10.28 -14.44
N LEU A 110 5.25 9.60 -14.99
CA LEU A 110 6.32 10.25 -15.74
C LEU A 110 5.82 10.93 -17.03
N ASP A 111 4.65 10.53 -17.53
CA ASP A 111 4.03 11.10 -18.73
C ASP A 111 3.05 12.23 -18.40
N GLY A 112 2.91 12.60 -17.12
CA GLY A 112 1.99 13.64 -16.65
C GLY A 112 0.54 13.15 -16.49
N THR A 113 0.27 11.85 -16.69
CA THR A 113 -1.05 11.29 -16.43
C THR A 113 -1.28 11.16 -14.92
N ARG A 114 -2.45 11.58 -14.46
CA ARG A 114 -2.83 11.50 -13.05
C ARG A 114 -3.67 10.27 -12.80
N TRP A 115 -3.25 9.49 -11.82
CA TRP A 115 -3.87 8.23 -11.41
C TRP A 115 -4.43 8.33 -10.01
N HIS A 116 -5.73 8.06 -9.86
CA HIS A 116 -6.30 7.72 -8.56
C HIS A 116 -6.03 6.25 -8.28
N VAL A 117 -5.47 5.98 -7.12
CA VAL A 117 -5.08 4.64 -6.68
C VAL A 117 -5.72 4.37 -5.34
N SER A 118 -6.69 3.46 -5.30
CA SER A 118 -7.28 3.01 -4.04
C SER A 118 -6.39 1.91 -3.45
N ALA A 119 -5.76 2.18 -2.32
CA ALA A 119 -4.82 1.28 -1.68
C ALA A 119 -5.33 0.86 -0.29
N THR A 120 -5.69 -0.41 -0.16
CA THR A 120 -6.03 -1.04 1.13
C THR A 120 -4.81 -1.55 1.87
N ASP A 121 -3.80 -1.99 1.13
CA ASP A 121 -2.56 -2.56 1.65
C ASP A 121 -1.37 -1.74 1.14
N MET A 122 -1.14 -0.58 1.77
CA MET A 122 0.15 0.08 1.62
C MET A 122 1.20 -0.68 2.42
N GLU A 123 2.44 -0.68 1.93
CA GLU A 123 3.54 -1.29 2.67
C GLU A 123 3.54 -0.79 4.13
N PRO A 124 3.95 -1.64 5.10
CA PRO A 124 3.97 -1.29 6.52
C PRO A 124 5.00 -0.19 6.83
N GLY A 125 4.88 0.93 6.23
CA GLY A 125 5.76 2.08 6.38
C GLY A 125 4.99 3.38 6.47
N GLY A 126 3.67 3.29 6.32
CA GLY A 126 2.80 4.45 6.34
C GLY A 126 2.52 5.04 4.97
N ILE A 127 1.79 6.13 4.95
CA ILE A 127 1.41 6.83 3.74
C ILE A 127 2.61 7.62 3.23
N PRO A 128 3.01 7.45 1.96
CA PRO A 128 4.07 8.28 1.39
C PRO A 128 3.62 9.75 1.37
N PRO A 129 4.51 10.68 1.73
CA PRO A 129 4.19 12.10 1.74
C PRO A 129 4.02 12.62 0.30
N ARG A 130 3.40 13.79 0.17
CA ARG A 130 3.36 14.54 -1.09
C ARG A 130 4.79 14.71 -1.63
N GLY A 131 4.98 14.49 -2.92
CA GLY A 131 6.27 14.55 -3.59
C GLY A 131 7.14 13.30 -3.47
N ALA A 132 6.74 12.30 -2.67
CA ALA A 132 7.40 10.99 -2.64
C ALA A 132 7.24 10.27 -3.99
N ILE A 133 8.21 9.43 -4.33
CA ILE A 133 8.17 8.63 -5.55
C ILE A 133 7.63 7.23 -5.22
N VAL A 134 6.62 6.82 -5.97
CA VAL A 134 6.01 5.50 -5.83
C VAL A 134 5.97 4.77 -7.16
N GLU A 135 6.00 3.45 -7.08
CA GLU A 135 5.68 2.56 -8.18
C GLU A 135 4.38 1.84 -7.87
N ILE A 136 3.46 1.87 -8.81
CA ILE A 136 2.15 1.27 -8.72
C ILE A 136 2.08 0.14 -9.74
N ALA A 137 1.77 -1.05 -9.28
CA ALA A 137 1.62 -2.23 -10.11
C ALA A 137 0.30 -2.93 -9.81
N SER A 138 -0.27 -3.57 -10.82
CA SER A 138 -1.34 -4.53 -10.58
C SER A 138 -0.78 -5.70 -9.79
N ALA A 139 -1.43 -6.03 -8.69
CA ALA A 139 -1.10 -7.20 -7.89
C ALA A 139 -2.15 -8.28 -8.13
N GLN A 140 -1.72 -9.52 -8.16
CA GLN A 140 -2.68 -10.61 -8.07
C GLN A 140 -3.27 -10.60 -6.66
N PRO A 141 -4.60 -10.51 -6.51
CA PRO A 141 -5.21 -10.58 -5.20
C PRO A 141 -4.88 -11.94 -4.59
N MET A 142 -4.32 -11.91 -3.40
CA MET A 142 -3.95 -13.12 -2.67
C MET A 142 -4.80 -13.25 -1.40
N PRO A 143 -5.12 -14.47 -0.99
CA PRO A 143 -5.78 -14.69 0.29
C PRO A 143 -4.85 -14.23 1.42
N ARG A 144 -5.42 -13.66 2.47
CA ARG A 144 -4.67 -13.22 3.66
C ARG A 144 -4.01 -14.40 4.37
N ALA A 145 -3.01 -14.12 5.19
CA ALA A 145 -2.40 -15.14 6.04
C ALA A 145 -3.45 -15.85 6.93
N SER A 146 -4.44 -15.10 7.44
CA SER A 146 -5.56 -15.66 8.18
C SER A 146 -6.41 -16.64 7.36
N ASP A 147 -6.62 -16.37 6.06
CA ASP A 147 -7.39 -17.27 5.20
C ASP A 147 -6.66 -18.60 4.98
N LYS A 148 -5.33 -18.55 4.84
CA LYS A 148 -4.50 -19.77 4.74
C LYS A 148 -4.57 -20.61 6.01
N VAL A 149 -4.60 -19.98 7.19
CA VAL A 149 -4.75 -20.69 8.47
C VAL A 149 -6.16 -21.29 8.58
N ILE A 150 -7.21 -20.55 8.23
CA ILE A 150 -8.60 -21.05 8.21
C ILE A 150 -8.71 -22.26 7.28
N ALA A 151 -8.21 -22.16 6.04
CA ALA A 151 -8.24 -23.27 5.08
C ALA A 151 -7.48 -24.51 5.58
N ARG A 152 -6.30 -24.31 6.21
CA ARG A 152 -5.53 -25.41 6.79
C ARG A 152 -6.30 -26.14 7.89
N ILE A 153 -6.91 -25.39 8.82
CA ILE A 153 -7.70 -25.99 9.91
C ILE A 153 -8.92 -26.70 9.34
N ALA A 154 -9.64 -26.07 8.42
CA ALA A 154 -10.81 -26.67 7.78
C ALA A 154 -10.45 -27.98 7.04
N GLY A 155 -9.32 -28.04 6.35
CA GLY A 155 -8.82 -29.27 5.72
C GLY A 155 -8.56 -30.41 6.72
N GLN A 156 -8.20 -30.09 7.98
CA GLN A 156 -8.02 -31.07 9.05
C GLN A 156 -9.33 -31.49 9.74
N THR A 157 -10.40 -30.73 9.57
CA THR A 157 -11.66 -30.86 10.31
C THR A 157 -12.86 -31.12 9.39
N GLY A 158 -12.61 -31.66 8.19
CA GLY A 158 -13.68 -32.05 7.25
C GLY A 158 -14.42 -30.87 6.61
N GLY A 159 -13.74 -29.73 6.41
CA GLY A 159 -14.34 -28.53 5.81
C GLY A 159 -14.98 -27.58 6.82
N TYR A 160 -14.72 -27.76 8.11
CA TYR A 160 -15.33 -26.92 9.16
C TYR A 160 -14.30 -26.07 9.89
N TYR A 161 -14.74 -24.89 10.36
CA TYR A 161 -13.93 -24.02 11.21
C TYR A 161 -14.76 -23.50 12.38
N SER A 162 -14.17 -23.53 13.58
CA SER A 162 -14.66 -22.81 14.76
C SER A 162 -13.49 -22.37 15.63
N SER A 163 -13.73 -21.50 16.63
CA SER A 163 -12.69 -21.12 17.59
C SER A 163 -12.20 -22.28 18.43
N ALA A 164 -13.07 -23.28 18.68
CA ALA A 164 -12.72 -24.50 19.39
C ALA A 164 -11.81 -25.38 18.53
N LEU A 165 -12.21 -25.71 17.30
CA LEU A 165 -11.41 -26.46 16.35
C LEU A 165 -10.04 -25.82 16.09
N HIS A 166 -10.00 -24.47 16.07
CA HIS A 166 -8.73 -23.76 15.96
C HIS A 166 -7.86 -23.97 17.21
N ALA A 167 -8.45 -23.93 18.40
CA ALA A 167 -7.69 -24.16 19.64
C ALA A 167 -7.17 -25.58 19.76
N GLU A 168 -7.89 -26.58 19.23
CA GLU A 168 -7.44 -27.96 19.16
C GLU A 168 -6.28 -28.13 18.16
N ALA A 169 -6.40 -27.51 16.99
CA ALA A 169 -5.38 -27.60 15.93
C ALA A 169 -4.11 -26.77 16.24
N ASP A 170 -4.24 -25.70 17.03
CA ASP A 170 -3.14 -24.84 17.49
C ASP A 170 -3.40 -24.36 18.93
N PRO A 171 -3.00 -25.16 19.93
CA PRO A 171 -3.16 -24.79 21.35
C PRO A 171 -2.40 -23.53 21.74
N THR A 172 -1.41 -23.07 20.95
CA THR A 172 -0.62 -21.88 21.22
C THR A 172 -1.29 -20.60 20.72
N ALA A 173 -2.33 -20.72 19.88
CA ALA A 173 -3.06 -19.60 19.33
C ALA A 173 -3.83 -18.86 20.44
N SER A 174 -3.53 -17.57 20.62
CA SER A 174 -4.21 -16.74 21.60
C SER A 174 -5.70 -16.56 21.28
N HIS A 175 -6.52 -16.28 22.30
CA HIS A 175 -7.93 -15.98 22.11
C HIS A 175 -8.15 -14.84 21.11
N ASN A 176 -7.40 -13.74 21.24
CA ASN A 176 -7.49 -12.58 20.33
C ASN A 176 -7.16 -12.94 18.88
N TYR A 177 -6.21 -13.83 18.66
CA TYR A 177 -5.85 -14.32 17.34
C TYR A 177 -6.99 -15.11 16.71
N ARG A 178 -7.63 -16.03 17.46
CA ARG A 178 -8.80 -16.77 16.99
C ARG A 178 -10.02 -15.87 16.71
N GLU A 179 -10.24 -14.87 17.55
CA GLU A 179 -11.32 -13.88 17.32
C GLU A 179 -11.08 -13.02 16.05
N ALA A 180 -9.81 -12.74 15.72
CA ALA A 180 -9.49 -12.08 14.46
C ALA A 180 -9.89 -12.94 13.24
N HIS A 181 -9.71 -14.26 13.31
CA HIS A 181 -10.16 -15.19 12.26
C HIS A 181 -11.69 -15.23 12.14
N LYS A 182 -12.42 -15.23 13.26
CA LYS A 182 -13.90 -15.15 13.25
C LYS A 182 -14.38 -13.84 12.61
N ARG A 183 -13.76 -12.69 12.94
CA ARG A 183 -14.09 -11.40 12.30
C ARG A 183 -13.83 -11.43 10.80
N ARG A 184 -12.78 -12.11 10.37
CA ARG A 184 -12.49 -12.31 8.94
C ARG A 184 -13.58 -13.13 8.26
N LEU A 185 -13.98 -14.26 8.83
CA LEU A 185 -15.05 -15.11 8.31
C LEU A 185 -16.40 -14.38 8.29
N GLU A 186 -16.71 -13.58 9.30
CA GLU A 186 -17.92 -12.77 9.32
C GLU A 186 -17.93 -11.72 8.18
N ALA A 187 -16.80 -11.13 7.85
CA ALA A 187 -16.68 -10.21 6.72
C ALA A 187 -16.95 -10.94 5.38
N LEU A 188 -16.40 -12.14 5.21
CA LEU A 188 -16.63 -12.98 4.03
C LEU A 188 -18.10 -13.48 3.95
N ARG A 189 -18.73 -13.81 5.07
CA ARG A 189 -20.15 -14.18 5.12
C ARG A 189 -21.06 -13.05 4.66
N ARG A 190 -20.81 -11.83 5.14
CA ARG A 190 -21.57 -10.63 4.69
C ARG A 190 -21.42 -10.37 3.19
N ALA A 191 -20.34 -10.85 2.59
CA ALA A 191 -20.12 -10.81 1.15
C ALA A 191 -20.70 -12.04 0.41
N GLY A 192 -21.35 -12.97 1.11
CA GLY A 192 -21.95 -14.16 0.52
C GLY A 192 -20.96 -15.25 0.10
N LEU A 193 -19.74 -15.22 0.65
CA LEU A 193 -18.64 -16.09 0.20
C LEU A 193 -18.41 -17.30 1.12
N VAL A 194 -18.93 -17.30 2.32
CA VAL A 194 -18.87 -18.40 3.28
C VAL A 194 -20.20 -18.51 4.05
N THR A 195 -20.51 -19.70 4.54
CA THR A 195 -21.73 -19.99 5.31
C THR A 195 -21.37 -20.22 6.77
N ARG A 196 -22.24 -19.74 7.66
CA ARG A 196 -22.17 -20.04 9.08
C ARG A 196 -23.42 -20.80 9.48
N ARG A 197 -23.26 -21.95 10.12
CA ARG A 197 -24.34 -22.81 10.64
C ARG A 197 -24.94 -22.20 11.90
N ALA A 198 -26.11 -22.68 12.26
CA ALA A 198 -26.81 -22.24 13.47
C ALA A 198 -26.03 -22.50 14.77
N ASP A 199 -25.22 -23.57 14.81
CA ASP A 199 -24.32 -23.93 15.91
C ASP A 199 -23.06 -23.03 16.01
N GLY A 200 -22.92 -22.08 15.10
CA GLY A 200 -21.78 -21.16 15.10
C GLY A 200 -20.54 -21.68 14.38
N ILE A 201 -20.59 -22.87 13.78
CA ILE A 201 -19.52 -23.45 12.97
C ILE A 201 -19.56 -22.85 11.55
N TRP A 202 -18.41 -22.64 10.97
CA TRP A 202 -18.25 -22.12 9.61
C TRP A 202 -18.00 -23.26 8.64
N GLU A 203 -18.69 -23.24 7.50
CA GLU A 203 -18.46 -24.16 6.39
C GLU A 203 -17.47 -23.50 5.42
N ILE A 204 -16.34 -24.17 5.20
CA ILE A 204 -15.21 -23.72 4.39
C ILE A 204 -15.08 -24.67 3.22
N GLY A 205 -15.54 -24.26 2.04
CA GLY A 205 -15.45 -25.06 0.83
C GLY A 205 -14.02 -25.09 0.25
N ASP A 206 -13.78 -26.01 -0.67
CA ASP A 206 -12.47 -26.17 -1.34
C ASP A 206 -12.06 -24.91 -2.11
N ASP A 207 -13.02 -24.12 -2.58
CA ASP A 207 -12.84 -22.85 -3.30
C ASP A 207 -12.64 -21.64 -2.38
N TYR A 208 -12.54 -21.83 -1.06
CA TYR A 208 -12.45 -20.77 -0.07
C TYR A 208 -11.31 -19.78 -0.33
N LEU A 209 -10.10 -20.27 -0.64
CA LEU A 209 -8.96 -19.40 -0.90
C LEU A 209 -9.13 -18.55 -2.17
N SER A 210 -9.77 -19.12 -3.19
CA SER A 210 -10.13 -18.37 -4.41
C SER A 210 -11.13 -17.27 -4.11
N LYS A 211 -12.22 -17.60 -3.38
CA LYS A 211 -13.23 -16.64 -2.93
C LYS A 211 -12.65 -15.55 -2.03
N ALA A 212 -11.73 -15.90 -1.13
CA ALA A 212 -11.04 -14.93 -0.29
C ALA A 212 -10.17 -13.98 -1.12
N SER A 213 -9.49 -14.47 -2.16
CA SER A 213 -8.72 -13.66 -3.11
C SER A 213 -9.63 -12.70 -3.91
N GLU A 214 -10.76 -13.19 -4.42
CA GLU A 214 -11.75 -12.34 -5.10
C GLU A 214 -12.31 -11.26 -4.18
N PHE A 215 -12.53 -11.57 -2.92
CA PHE A 215 -12.99 -10.60 -1.92
C PHE A 215 -11.96 -9.48 -1.71
N GLU A 216 -10.67 -9.83 -1.64
CA GLU A 216 -9.60 -8.83 -1.58
C GLU A 216 -9.56 -7.98 -2.87
N ALA A 217 -9.70 -8.61 -4.04
CA ALA A 217 -9.79 -7.89 -5.32
C ALA A 217 -10.90 -6.83 -5.34
N ARG A 218 -12.10 -7.20 -4.84
CA ARG A 218 -13.26 -6.30 -4.77
C ARG A 218 -13.08 -5.14 -3.77
N LYS A 219 -12.18 -5.27 -2.81
CA LYS A 219 -11.85 -4.24 -1.82
C LYS A 219 -10.72 -3.28 -2.24
N GLY A 220 -10.25 -3.37 -3.46
CA GLY A 220 -9.08 -2.61 -3.94
C GLY A 220 -7.76 -3.33 -3.71
N GLY A 221 -7.79 -4.59 -3.22
CA GLY A 221 -6.63 -5.48 -3.09
C GLY A 221 -6.20 -6.07 -4.43
N GLY A 222 -5.85 -5.26 -5.37
CA GLY A 222 -5.31 -5.63 -6.68
C GLY A 222 -4.25 -4.64 -7.12
N VAL A 223 -3.88 -3.74 -6.21
CA VAL A 223 -2.87 -2.71 -6.46
C VAL A 223 -1.79 -2.82 -5.40
N LYS A 224 -0.55 -2.97 -5.84
CA LYS A 224 0.64 -2.90 -5.00
C LYS A 224 1.28 -1.54 -5.19
N VAL A 225 1.45 -0.80 -4.10
CA VAL A 225 2.20 0.46 -4.07
C VAL A 225 3.53 0.21 -3.39
N THR A 226 4.63 0.45 -4.11
CA THR A 226 5.99 0.34 -3.59
C THR A 226 6.61 1.73 -3.55
N VAL A 227 7.07 2.18 -2.38
CA VAL A 227 7.72 3.48 -2.26
C VAL A 227 9.16 3.36 -2.76
N ARG A 228 9.49 4.08 -3.84
CA ARG A 228 10.84 4.15 -4.43
C ARG A 228 11.70 5.20 -3.77
N SER A 229 11.09 6.32 -3.33
CA SER A 229 11.75 7.33 -2.52
C SER A 229 10.75 8.00 -1.58
N TRP A 230 11.10 8.09 -0.31
CA TRP A 230 10.36 8.86 0.68
C TRP A 230 10.70 10.35 0.64
N MET A 231 11.83 10.69 0.01
CA MET A 231 12.26 12.06 -0.20
C MET A 231 11.46 12.68 -1.33
N THR A 232 11.02 13.91 -1.13
CA THR A 232 10.32 14.65 -2.19
C THR A 232 11.25 14.92 -3.36
N LEU A 233 10.69 15.12 -4.55
CA LEU A 233 11.46 15.36 -5.75
C LEU A 233 12.38 16.60 -5.59
N GLU A 234 11.85 17.66 -4.98
CA GLU A 234 12.56 18.90 -4.73
C GLU A 234 13.74 18.69 -3.76
N ALA A 235 13.51 17.92 -2.69
CA ALA A 235 14.57 17.62 -1.73
C ALA A 235 15.68 16.73 -2.32
N GLN A 236 15.38 15.94 -3.35
CA GLN A 236 16.39 15.14 -4.04
C GLN A 236 17.37 15.96 -4.87
N ILE A 237 16.93 17.13 -5.37
CA ILE A 237 17.75 17.98 -6.25
C ILE A 237 19.08 18.38 -5.56
N GLU A 238 19.02 18.86 -4.33
CA GLU A 238 20.21 19.37 -3.59
C GLU A 238 20.72 18.38 -2.53
N ALA A 239 20.25 17.15 -2.56
CA ALA A 239 20.71 16.14 -1.62
C ALA A 239 22.19 15.77 -1.89
N ARG A 240 23.01 15.82 -0.85
CA ARG A 240 24.41 15.35 -0.89
C ARG A 240 24.52 13.86 -0.64
N THR A 241 23.74 13.09 -1.39
CA THR A 241 23.68 11.64 -1.33
C THR A 241 23.17 11.08 -2.66
N ASP A 242 23.26 9.76 -2.86
CA ASP A 242 22.61 9.07 -3.97
C ASP A 242 21.09 9.12 -3.80
N THR A 243 20.39 9.57 -4.83
CA THR A 243 18.94 9.73 -4.80
C THR A 243 18.28 8.89 -5.88
N TRP A 244 16.96 8.80 -5.84
CA TRP A 244 16.20 8.13 -6.89
C TRP A 244 16.41 8.78 -8.26
N LEU A 245 16.58 10.11 -8.33
CA LEU A 245 16.88 10.82 -9.57
C LEU A 245 18.19 10.36 -10.22
N ASP A 246 19.19 9.97 -9.43
CA ASP A 246 20.49 9.50 -9.90
C ASP A 246 20.44 8.06 -10.44
N GLN A 247 19.38 7.32 -10.11
CA GLN A 247 19.22 5.89 -10.46
C GLN A 247 18.46 5.70 -11.76
N GLN A 248 17.80 6.73 -12.27
CA GLN A 248 16.93 6.62 -13.44
C GLN A 248 17.71 6.81 -14.74
N ASP A 249 17.48 5.90 -15.68
CA ASP A 249 17.87 6.11 -17.06
C ASP A 249 16.81 6.93 -17.77
N LEU A 250 16.86 8.24 -17.59
CA LEU A 250 15.93 9.18 -18.22
C LEU A 250 16.43 9.64 -19.61
N SER A 251 17.46 8.98 -20.17
CA SER A 251 18.00 9.28 -21.51
C SER A 251 16.97 9.11 -22.63
N THR A 252 15.85 8.45 -22.37
CA THR A 252 14.79 8.20 -23.35
C THR A 252 13.82 9.35 -23.58
N GLY A 253 14.04 10.51 -22.97
CA GLY A 253 13.19 11.70 -23.18
C GLY A 253 11.74 11.58 -22.70
N VAL A 254 11.39 10.47 -22.05
CA VAL A 254 10.06 10.21 -21.52
C VAL A 254 10.04 10.66 -20.06
N GLY A 255 9.28 11.69 -19.76
CA GLY A 255 9.08 12.16 -18.41
C GLY A 255 8.24 13.44 -18.38
N SER A 256 7.46 13.63 -17.31
CA SER A 256 6.74 14.89 -17.14
C SER A 256 7.72 16.06 -17.14
N GLU A 257 7.29 17.23 -17.61
CA GLU A 257 8.10 18.47 -17.59
C GLU A 257 8.74 18.71 -16.21
N ARG A 258 8.01 18.41 -15.15
CA ARG A 258 8.48 18.53 -13.76
C ARG A 258 9.66 17.58 -13.47
N MET A 259 9.62 16.37 -13.97
CA MET A 259 10.68 15.38 -13.80
C MET A 259 11.95 15.79 -14.57
N CYS A 260 11.78 16.24 -15.80
CA CYS A 260 12.91 16.74 -16.62
C CYS A 260 13.59 17.94 -15.95
N LYS A 261 12.82 18.93 -15.50
CA LYS A 261 13.34 20.09 -14.75
C LYS A 261 14.06 19.69 -13.47
N ALA A 262 13.53 18.74 -12.71
CA ALA A 262 14.18 18.26 -11.49
C ALA A 262 15.51 17.56 -11.78
N ARG A 263 15.59 16.76 -12.84
CA ARG A 263 16.83 16.12 -13.27
C ARG A 263 17.88 17.13 -13.71
N ASP A 264 17.49 18.10 -14.53
CA ASP A 264 18.41 19.12 -15.02
C ASP A 264 18.96 19.96 -13.85
N ALA A 265 18.10 20.32 -12.90
CA ALA A 265 18.52 20.98 -11.68
C ALA A 265 19.44 20.10 -10.82
N ARG A 266 19.19 18.78 -10.75
CA ARG A 266 20.05 17.80 -10.08
C ARG A 266 21.42 17.73 -10.72
N CYS A 267 21.52 17.61 -12.04
CA CYS A 267 22.78 17.61 -12.78
C CYS A 267 23.56 18.91 -12.56
N ALA A 268 22.89 20.07 -12.59
CA ALA A 268 23.51 21.34 -12.30
C ALA A 268 24.09 21.41 -10.87
N PHE A 269 23.33 20.89 -9.89
CA PHE A 269 23.82 20.77 -8.51
C PHE A 269 25.06 19.88 -8.41
N LEU A 270 25.04 18.69 -9.03
CA LEU A 270 26.13 17.73 -8.98
C LEU A 270 27.42 18.31 -9.63
N ARG A 271 27.29 19.03 -10.73
CA ARG A 271 28.42 19.75 -11.36
C ARG A 271 28.99 20.82 -10.45
N ARG A 272 28.14 21.67 -9.87
CA ARG A 272 28.56 22.70 -8.92
C ARG A 272 29.30 22.11 -7.70
N GLU A 273 28.91 20.95 -7.23
CA GLU A 273 29.57 20.24 -6.13
C GLU A 273 30.79 19.43 -6.58
N GLY A 274 31.14 19.42 -7.88
CA GLY A 274 32.27 18.66 -8.42
C GLY A 274 32.09 17.13 -8.35
N LEU A 275 30.87 16.66 -8.30
CA LEU A 275 30.52 15.23 -8.18
C LEU A 275 30.41 14.56 -9.55
N ILE A 276 30.17 15.33 -10.61
CA ILE A 276 30.21 14.93 -12.02
C ILE A 276 30.98 15.97 -12.83
N GLY A 277 31.57 15.53 -13.94
CA GLY A 277 32.32 16.40 -14.87
C GLY A 277 31.41 17.17 -15.83
N GLU A 278 32.02 18.09 -16.58
CA GLU A 278 31.33 18.75 -17.69
C GLU A 278 30.99 17.70 -18.77
N GLY A 279 29.70 17.70 -19.20
CA GLY A 279 29.21 16.71 -20.17
C GLY A 279 28.74 15.40 -19.57
N GLU A 280 29.00 15.15 -18.31
CA GLU A 280 28.42 14.02 -17.60
C GLU A 280 26.99 14.36 -17.10
N ASP A 281 26.08 13.40 -17.23
CA ASP A 281 24.69 13.50 -16.79
C ASP A 281 24.33 12.51 -15.66
N ARG A 282 25.35 11.75 -15.16
CA ARG A 282 25.17 10.70 -14.17
C ARG A 282 26.37 10.60 -13.22
N LEU A 283 26.02 10.20 -11.98
CA LEU A 283 27.04 9.72 -11.02
C LEU A 283 27.55 8.34 -11.42
N SER A 284 28.84 8.13 -11.36
CA SER A 284 29.43 6.78 -11.45
C SER A 284 28.95 5.91 -10.29
N GLU A 285 28.93 4.59 -10.46
CA GLU A 285 28.53 3.66 -9.38
C GLU A 285 29.41 3.82 -8.14
N THR A 286 30.72 4.07 -8.34
CA THR A 286 31.65 4.35 -7.25
C THR A 286 31.28 5.63 -6.50
N ALA A 287 30.93 6.69 -7.20
CA ALA A 287 30.49 7.96 -6.60
C ALA A 287 29.17 7.77 -5.83
N ARG A 288 28.23 7.05 -6.38
CA ARG A 288 26.95 6.73 -5.71
C ARG A 288 27.17 5.95 -4.41
N ASN A 289 27.97 4.88 -4.46
CA ASN A 289 28.29 4.09 -3.27
C ASN A 289 28.98 4.92 -2.20
N ARG A 290 29.94 5.79 -2.57
CA ARG A 290 30.58 6.71 -1.64
C ARG A 290 29.57 7.67 -0.99
N LEU A 291 28.66 8.25 -1.75
CA LEU A 291 27.61 9.14 -1.24
C LEU A 291 26.67 8.42 -0.28
N ARG A 292 26.24 7.18 -0.60
CA ARG A 292 25.42 6.35 0.28
C ARG A 292 26.10 6.08 1.62
N MET A 293 27.37 5.72 1.59
CA MET A 293 28.17 5.49 2.80
C MET A 293 28.32 6.75 3.65
N MET A 294 28.54 7.91 3.02
CA MET A 294 28.64 9.18 3.73
C MET A 294 27.31 9.60 4.36
N GLU A 295 26.19 9.34 3.70
CA GLU A 295 24.86 9.59 4.23
C GLU A 295 24.58 8.69 5.44
N LEU A 296 24.83 7.40 5.32
CA LEU A 296 24.65 6.43 6.39
C LEU A 296 25.47 6.83 7.61
N LYS A 297 26.72 7.22 7.43
CA LYS A 297 27.61 7.66 8.51
C LYS A 297 27.09 8.94 9.20
N ARG A 298 26.60 9.92 8.42
CA ARG A 298 25.97 11.14 8.98
C ARG A 298 24.72 10.80 9.80
N ALA A 299 23.86 9.93 9.26
CA ALA A 299 22.66 9.49 9.98
C ALA A 299 23.01 8.75 11.27
N ALA A 300 24.00 7.86 11.23
CA ALA A 300 24.50 7.14 12.38
C ALA A 300 25.06 8.09 13.45
N THR A 301 25.87 9.07 13.06
CA THR A 301 26.41 10.09 13.97
C THR A 301 25.29 10.90 14.64
N LYS A 302 24.31 11.36 13.86
CA LYS A 302 23.17 12.11 14.37
C LYS A 302 22.34 11.27 15.37
N GLU A 303 22.12 10.01 15.07
CA GLU A 303 21.37 9.12 15.97
C GLU A 303 22.15 8.74 17.22
N GLY A 304 23.48 8.54 17.10
CA GLY A 304 24.38 8.32 18.22
C GLY A 304 24.39 9.49 19.17
N ALA A 305 24.53 10.72 18.66
CA ALA A 305 24.48 11.95 19.46
C ALA A 305 23.12 12.10 20.20
N ARG A 306 22.00 11.71 19.55
CA ARG A 306 20.66 11.79 20.11
C ARG A 306 20.41 10.77 21.22
N SER A 307 20.92 9.55 21.04
CA SER A 307 20.63 8.41 21.90
C SER A 307 21.71 8.11 22.93
N GLY A 308 22.89 8.72 22.84
CA GLY A 308 24.06 8.40 23.65
C GLY A 308 24.64 7.01 23.40
N ARG A 309 24.28 6.37 22.27
CA ARG A 309 24.68 5.00 21.93
C ARG A 309 25.68 4.96 20.79
N ASN A 310 26.51 3.93 20.77
CA ASN A 310 27.49 3.71 19.72
C ASN A 310 26.84 3.07 18.48
N HIS A 311 27.20 3.57 17.31
CA HIS A 311 26.84 2.91 16.04
C HIS A 311 27.75 1.70 15.79
N VAL A 312 27.15 0.58 15.44
CA VAL A 312 27.83 -0.64 14.99
C VAL A 312 27.63 -0.79 13.49
N GLU A 313 28.73 -0.68 12.75
CA GLU A 313 28.74 -0.98 11.32
C GLU A 313 28.90 -2.49 11.15
N LEU A 314 27.96 -3.14 10.46
CA LEU A 314 27.97 -4.57 10.23
C LEU A 314 28.66 -4.89 8.92
N THR A 315 29.77 -5.59 9.00
CA THR A 315 30.47 -6.17 7.86
C THR A 315 30.09 -7.63 7.67
N LYS A 316 30.55 -8.22 6.55
CA LYS A 316 30.23 -9.63 6.23
C LYS A 316 30.71 -10.56 7.33
N GLY A 317 29.78 -11.33 7.90
CA GLY A 317 30.00 -12.26 8.99
C GLY A 317 29.68 -11.69 10.37
N ASP A 318 29.50 -10.37 10.49
CA ASP A 318 29.13 -9.74 11.76
C ASP A 318 27.67 -10.02 12.11
N SER A 319 27.41 -10.12 13.39
CA SER A 319 26.07 -10.23 13.95
C SER A 319 25.84 -9.18 15.05
N PHE A 320 24.59 -8.74 15.18
CA PHE A 320 24.19 -7.78 16.20
C PHE A 320 22.84 -8.16 16.77
N GLU A 321 22.74 -8.15 18.10
CA GLU A 321 21.47 -8.38 18.80
C GLU A 321 20.88 -7.08 19.31
N GLY A 322 19.62 -6.83 18.96
CA GLY A 322 18.89 -5.64 19.39
C GLY A 322 17.42 -5.73 19.08
N LYS A 323 16.68 -4.68 19.46
CA LYS A 323 15.26 -4.54 19.13
C LYS A 323 15.08 -3.62 17.94
N PHE A 324 14.16 -3.94 17.06
CA PHE A 324 13.73 -3.00 16.01
C PHE A 324 12.94 -1.86 16.67
N GLU A 325 13.52 -0.68 16.73
CA GLU A 325 12.96 0.47 17.42
C GLU A 325 12.15 1.38 16.49
N LYS A 326 12.72 1.73 15.35
CA LYS A 326 12.13 2.67 14.39
C LYS A 326 12.76 2.56 13.01
N THR A 327 12.13 3.21 12.06
CA THR A 327 12.70 3.47 10.73
C THR A 327 13.43 4.82 10.70
N VAL A 328 14.43 4.91 9.85
CA VAL A 328 15.17 6.13 9.53
C VAL A 328 15.13 6.29 8.01
N ASP A 329 14.44 7.32 7.54
CA ASP A 329 14.32 7.57 6.11
C ASP A 329 15.57 8.35 5.63
N LEU A 330 16.33 7.71 4.75
CA LEU A 330 17.46 8.29 4.04
C LEU A 330 17.08 8.53 2.58
N ALA A 331 17.77 9.41 1.90
CA ALA A 331 17.57 9.62 0.47
C ALA A 331 17.89 8.37 -0.34
N SER A 332 18.92 7.65 0.07
CA SER A 332 19.35 6.38 -0.55
C SER A 332 18.43 5.21 -0.22
N GLY A 333 17.49 5.37 0.69
CA GLY A 333 16.51 4.34 1.08
C GLY A 333 16.16 4.34 2.56
N ARG A 334 15.11 3.62 2.91
CA ARG A 334 14.67 3.47 4.30
C ARG A 334 15.56 2.47 5.04
N MET A 335 16.00 2.84 6.25
CA MET A 335 16.78 2.00 7.14
C MET A 335 15.96 1.62 8.37
N ALA A 336 16.22 0.44 8.91
CA ALA A 336 15.73 0.00 10.21
C ALA A 336 16.83 0.25 11.28
N LEU A 337 16.46 0.90 12.35
CA LEU A 337 17.33 1.05 13.53
C LEU A 337 17.07 -0.13 14.47
N ILE A 338 18.07 -0.98 14.61
CA ILE A 338 18.09 -2.10 15.54
C ILE A 338 19.01 -1.71 16.69
N GLY A 339 18.49 -1.63 17.91
CA GLY A 339 19.25 -1.11 19.03
C GLY A 339 19.13 -1.95 20.31
N ASN A 340 20.13 -1.84 21.14
CA ASN A 340 20.15 -2.30 22.52
C ASN A 340 20.54 -1.14 23.45
N GLN A 341 20.78 -1.40 24.72
CA GLN A 341 21.10 -0.36 25.70
C GLN A 341 22.40 0.42 25.40
N LYS A 342 23.36 -0.18 24.72
CA LYS A 342 24.72 0.38 24.53
C LYS A 342 25.00 0.83 23.11
N ALA A 343 24.36 0.18 22.14
CA ALA A 343 24.68 0.34 20.73
C ALA A 343 23.45 0.20 19.83
N PHE A 344 23.61 0.61 18.56
CA PHE A 344 22.61 0.39 17.53
C PHE A 344 23.29 0.13 16.17
N ALA A 345 22.59 -0.55 15.30
CA ALA A 345 22.93 -0.74 13.89
C ALA A 345 21.83 -0.16 12.99
N LEU A 346 22.25 0.42 11.86
CA LEU A 346 21.34 0.84 10.77
C LEU A 346 21.46 -0.19 9.65
N VAL A 347 20.35 -0.85 9.35
CA VAL A 347 20.29 -1.90 8.31
C VAL A 347 19.18 -1.58 7.30
N PRO A 348 19.28 -2.03 6.04
CA PRO A 348 18.22 -1.83 5.07
C PRO A 348 16.87 -2.31 5.60
N TRP A 349 15.87 -1.45 5.59
CA TRP A 349 14.54 -1.78 6.06
C TRP A 349 13.86 -2.75 5.09
N ARG A 350 13.06 -3.66 5.64
CA ARG A 350 12.21 -4.59 4.89
C ARG A 350 10.83 -4.68 5.55
N PRO A 351 9.75 -4.89 4.79
CA PRO A 351 8.40 -5.00 5.34
C PRO A 351 8.24 -6.03 6.44
N ASP A 352 9.00 -7.15 6.36
CA ASP A 352 8.94 -8.20 7.37
C ASP A 352 9.47 -7.76 8.74
N LEU A 353 10.40 -6.80 8.79
CA LEU A 353 10.92 -6.23 10.03
C LEU A 353 9.83 -5.43 10.76
N GLU A 354 8.90 -4.80 10.05
CA GLU A 354 7.83 -4.01 10.68
C GLU A 354 6.96 -4.85 11.62
N ARG A 355 6.72 -6.11 11.24
CA ARG A 355 5.97 -7.06 12.08
C ARG A 355 6.71 -7.46 13.36
N GLN A 356 8.00 -7.16 13.43
CA GLN A 356 8.89 -7.49 14.55
C GLN A 356 9.23 -6.28 15.42
N ARG A 357 8.58 -5.14 15.20
CA ARG A 357 8.81 -3.91 15.97
C ARG A 357 8.71 -4.17 17.48
N GLY A 358 9.74 -3.73 18.21
CA GLY A 358 9.86 -3.93 19.67
C GLY A 358 10.31 -5.33 20.10
N ARG A 359 10.47 -6.29 19.18
CA ARG A 359 11.01 -7.63 19.48
C ARG A 359 12.52 -7.66 19.36
N SER A 360 13.17 -8.50 20.17
CA SER A 360 14.60 -8.78 20.05
C SER A 360 14.88 -9.62 18.83
N LEU A 361 15.82 -9.20 18.02
CA LEU A 361 16.26 -9.82 16.78
C LEU A 361 17.77 -10.00 16.83
N MET A 362 18.26 -11.10 16.32
CA MET A 362 19.65 -11.29 15.92
C MET A 362 19.74 -11.02 14.42
N ILE A 363 20.45 -9.97 14.03
CA ILE A 363 20.73 -9.66 12.63
C ILE A 363 22.15 -10.11 12.27
N GLU A 364 22.34 -10.64 11.09
CA GLU A 364 23.63 -11.11 10.58
C GLU A 364 23.83 -10.62 9.15
N GLN A 365 24.96 -10.01 8.87
CA GLN A 365 25.35 -9.59 7.52
C GLN A 365 26.00 -10.76 6.79
N ARG A 366 25.29 -11.37 5.85
CA ARG A 366 25.75 -12.47 5.01
C ARG A 366 26.23 -12.01 3.64
N ALA A 367 26.93 -12.87 2.92
CA ALA A 367 27.40 -12.56 1.56
C ALA A 367 26.27 -12.18 0.58
N LYS A 368 25.07 -12.72 0.76
CA LYS A 368 23.89 -12.49 -0.08
C LYS A 368 22.93 -11.45 0.50
N GLY A 369 23.32 -10.69 1.55
CA GLY A 369 22.51 -9.66 2.19
C GLY A 369 22.29 -9.92 3.69
N LEU A 370 21.33 -9.18 4.26
CA LEU A 370 20.99 -9.24 5.67
C LEU A 370 20.04 -10.42 5.95
N SER A 371 20.38 -11.22 6.95
CA SER A 371 19.47 -12.19 7.55
C SER A 371 19.14 -11.83 8.98
N TRP A 372 18.02 -12.29 9.51
CA TRP A 372 17.66 -12.15 10.92
C TRP A 372 17.06 -13.44 11.44
N SER A 373 17.26 -13.64 12.74
CA SER A 373 16.68 -14.73 13.49
C SER A 373 16.20 -14.22 14.85
N PHE A 374 15.37 -14.99 15.51
CA PHE A 374 15.00 -14.71 16.89
C PHE A 374 16.06 -15.34 17.80
N PRO A 375 16.51 -14.62 18.88
CA PRO A 375 17.34 -15.25 19.88
C PRO A 375 16.58 -16.46 20.43
N SER A 376 17.18 -17.63 20.32
CA SER A 376 16.66 -18.85 20.94
C SER A 376 16.57 -18.56 22.42
N GLY A 377 15.34 -18.59 22.99
CA GLY A 377 15.16 -18.42 24.42
C GLY A 377 16.09 -19.42 25.11
N ARG A 378 17.08 -18.92 25.84
CA ARG A 378 17.83 -19.74 26.79
C ARG A 378 16.79 -20.35 27.71
N ALA A 379 16.56 -21.65 27.55
CA ALA A 379 15.89 -22.43 28.57
C ALA A 379 16.61 -22.09 29.90
N ARG A 380 15.92 -21.40 30.80
CA ARG A 380 16.39 -21.25 32.17
C ARG A 380 16.45 -22.67 32.71
N GLY A 381 17.66 -23.24 32.67
CA GLY A 381 17.95 -24.45 33.39
C GLY A 381 17.61 -24.20 34.85
N LEU A 382 16.60 -24.88 35.33
CA LEU A 382 16.38 -25.11 36.73
C LEU A 382 17.61 -25.91 37.21
N SER A 383 18.60 -25.21 37.76
CA SER A 383 19.58 -25.82 38.60
C SER A 383 18.98 -25.97 39.98
N ARG A 384 18.95 -27.17 40.50
CA ARG A 384 18.63 -27.54 41.86
C ARG A 384 19.49 -26.76 42.89
#